data_6ee66116b1b047d2bb796cf681ce58bf
#
_entry.id   6ee66116b1b047d2bb796cf681ce58bf
#
_cell.length_a   1.000
_cell.length_b   1.000
_cell.length_c   1.000
_cell.angle_alpha   90.00
_cell.angle_beta   90.00
_cell.angle_gamma   90.00
#
_symmetry.space_group_name_H-M   'P 1'
#
loop_
_entity.id
_entity.type
_entity.pdbx_description
1 polymer ?
#
loop_
_entity_poly.entity_id
_entity_poly.type
_entity_poly.pdbx_seq_one_letter_code
_entity_poly.pdbx_strand_id
1 'polypeptide(L)'
;EYCWFIDPIDGTRSFVSGVPLWGTLIGLEYNTKPSFGVIDHPCLDERYIAIDGKAFLIKNGKSDILRTSNCQSLNEARLGFTSYDMFKTRNDQLIFDSIYDQVKITRSGGDCYFYSLLASGHMDIIIESSLQPYDIVAIIPLIEAAGGFISSWDGGSPNRGGSIVASASQDLHSQAIDILKNFK
;
A
#
# COMPACT_ATOMS: atom_id res chain seq x y z
N GLU A 1 -2.61 -25.05 -2.61
CA GLU A 1 -3.30 -24.57 -3.82
C GLU A 1 -2.76 -23.20 -4.21
N TYR A 2 -2.60 -22.93 -5.51
CA TYR A 2 -2.14 -21.62 -6.03
C TYR A 2 -3.32 -20.84 -6.57
N CYS A 3 -3.39 -19.53 -6.27
CA CYS A 3 -4.40 -18.61 -6.79
C CYS A 3 -3.74 -17.33 -7.29
N TRP A 4 -3.95 -16.96 -8.55
CA TRP A 4 -3.49 -15.71 -9.13
C TRP A 4 -4.54 -14.62 -8.99
N PHE A 5 -4.10 -13.43 -8.60
CA PHE A 5 -4.90 -12.21 -8.57
C PHE A 5 -4.27 -11.21 -9.55
N ILE A 6 -5.07 -10.71 -10.46
CA ILE A 6 -4.58 -9.78 -11.50
C ILE A 6 -5.52 -8.59 -11.54
N ASP A 7 -4.96 -7.40 -11.36
CA ASP A 7 -5.58 -6.14 -11.74
C ASP A 7 -4.81 -5.58 -12.95
N PRO A 8 -5.39 -5.61 -14.15
CA PRO A 8 -4.69 -5.13 -15.35
C PRO A 8 -4.45 -3.61 -15.35
N ILE A 9 -5.31 -2.82 -14.68
CA ILE A 9 -5.20 -1.35 -14.60
C ILE A 9 -5.70 -0.89 -13.23
N ASP A 10 -4.86 -1.00 -12.21
CA ASP A 10 -5.08 -0.30 -10.92
C ASP A 10 -4.82 1.20 -11.10
N GLY A 11 -5.62 2.01 -10.40
CA GLY A 11 -5.60 3.45 -10.62
C GLY A 11 -6.39 3.85 -11.88
N THR A 12 -7.55 3.25 -12.11
CA THR A 12 -8.41 3.52 -13.30
C THR A 12 -8.72 5.01 -13.45
N ARG A 13 -8.88 5.76 -12.35
CA ARG A 13 -9.09 7.22 -12.40
C ARG A 13 -7.87 7.94 -12.96
N SER A 14 -6.67 7.55 -12.53
CA SER A 14 -5.40 8.05 -13.06
C SER A 14 -5.28 7.73 -14.55
N PHE A 15 -5.57 6.48 -14.93
CA PHE A 15 -5.52 6.04 -16.33
C PHE A 15 -6.40 6.87 -17.25
N VAL A 16 -7.69 7.04 -16.93
CA VAL A 16 -8.64 7.79 -17.78
C VAL A 16 -8.38 9.29 -17.79
N SER A 17 -7.71 9.82 -16.76
CA SER A 17 -7.35 11.23 -16.65
C SER A 17 -5.98 11.57 -17.23
N GLY A 18 -5.24 10.57 -17.76
CA GLY A 18 -3.90 10.77 -18.32
C GLY A 18 -2.82 11.02 -17.24
N VAL A 19 -3.09 10.69 -15.96
CA VAL A 19 -2.10 10.75 -14.88
C VAL A 19 -1.27 9.47 -14.92
N PRO A 20 0.07 9.52 -14.99
CA PRO A 20 0.93 8.36 -15.26
C PRO A 20 1.23 7.50 -14.02
N LEU A 21 0.32 7.43 -13.03
CA LEU A 21 0.54 6.73 -11.76
C LEU A 21 -0.22 5.39 -11.64
N TRP A 22 -0.94 5.00 -12.70
CA TRP A 22 -1.59 3.70 -12.75
C TRP A 22 -0.58 2.55 -12.95
N GLY A 23 -0.98 1.34 -12.58
CA GLY A 23 -0.13 0.17 -12.72
C GLY A 23 -0.90 -1.12 -13.00
N THR A 24 -0.17 -2.19 -13.33
CA THR A 24 -0.69 -3.56 -13.40
C THR A 24 -0.23 -4.33 -12.19
N LEU A 25 -1.16 -4.97 -11.49
CA LEU A 25 -0.89 -5.77 -10.31
C LEU A 25 -1.00 -7.27 -10.64
N ILE A 26 0.00 -8.05 -10.26
CA ILE A 26 -0.02 -9.52 -10.38
C ILE A 26 0.41 -10.11 -9.05
N GLY A 27 -0.52 -10.71 -8.33
CA GLY A 27 -0.28 -11.35 -7.03
C GLY A 27 -0.49 -12.87 -7.10
N LEU A 28 0.28 -13.62 -6.33
CA LEU A 28 0.11 -15.06 -6.16
C LEU A 28 -0.09 -15.41 -4.69
N GLU A 29 -1.19 -16.07 -4.39
CA GLU A 29 -1.38 -16.77 -3.11
C GLU A 29 -0.97 -18.24 -3.23
N TYR A 30 -0.28 -18.72 -2.21
CA TYR A 30 -0.10 -20.15 -1.95
C TYR A 30 -0.75 -20.52 -0.63
N ASN A 31 -1.73 -21.43 -0.67
CA ASN A 31 -2.55 -21.81 0.49
C ASN A 31 -3.08 -20.58 1.26
N THR A 32 -3.73 -19.66 0.54
CA THR A 32 -4.32 -18.41 1.07
C THR A 32 -3.33 -17.38 1.63
N LYS A 33 -2.02 -17.60 1.45
CA LYS A 33 -0.98 -16.65 1.87
C LYS A 33 -0.39 -15.97 0.63
N PRO A 34 -0.44 -14.64 0.51
CA PRO A 34 0.28 -13.89 -0.51
C PRO A 34 1.78 -14.18 -0.42
N SER A 35 2.39 -14.61 -1.51
CA SER A 35 3.78 -15.11 -1.52
C SER A 35 4.65 -14.52 -2.61
N PHE A 36 4.02 -13.94 -3.64
CA PHE A 36 4.69 -13.27 -4.76
C PHE A 36 3.84 -12.09 -5.20
N GLY A 37 4.49 -11.00 -5.61
CA GLY A 37 3.81 -9.83 -6.15
C GLY A 37 4.64 -9.09 -7.17
N VAL A 38 3.95 -8.57 -8.20
CA VAL A 38 4.49 -7.62 -9.18
C VAL A 38 3.57 -6.41 -9.23
N ILE A 39 4.15 -5.22 -9.19
CA ILE A 39 3.49 -3.95 -9.50
C ILE A 39 4.29 -3.33 -10.64
N ASP A 40 3.70 -3.24 -11.81
CA ASP A 40 4.32 -2.68 -13.01
C ASP A 40 3.74 -1.31 -13.32
N HIS A 41 4.57 -0.27 -13.36
CA HIS A 41 4.20 1.10 -13.72
C HIS A 41 4.75 1.42 -15.11
N PRO A 42 4.04 1.09 -16.20
CA PRO A 42 4.61 1.16 -17.57
C PRO A 42 4.91 2.59 -18.01
N CYS A 43 4.18 3.59 -17.50
CA CYS A 43 4.46 5.00 -17.81
C CYS A 43 5.75 5.53 -17.19
N LEU A 44 6.25 4.88 -16.14
CA LEU A 44 7.44 5.29 -15.38
C LEU A 44 8.66 4.41 -15.68
N ASP A 45 8.48 3.32 -16.45
CA ASP A 45 9.47 2.26 -16.66
C ASP A 45 9.96 1.67 -15.31
N GLU A 46 9.03 1.47 -14.38
CA GLU A 46 9.30 0.95 -13.04
C GLU A 46 8.52 -0.34 -12.80
N ARG A 47 9.22 -1.39 -12.39
CA ARG A 47 8.63 -2.66 -11.98
C ARG A 47 9.11 -3.03 -10.59
N TYR A 48 8.16 -3.17 -9.69
CA TYR A 48 8.37 -3.59 -8.32
C TYR A 48 8.03 -5.08 -8.19
N ILE A 49 8.93 -5.86 -7.60
CA ILE A 49 8.76 -7.32 -7.49
C ILE A 49 9.06 -7.76 -6.07
N ALA A 50 8.18 -8.58 -5.51
CA ALA A 50 8.44 -9.32 -4.29
C ALA A 50 8.54 -10.81 -4.59
N ILE A 51 9.69 -11.38 -4.29
CA ILE A 51 10.00 -12.80 -4.49
C ILE A 51 11.01 -13.28 -3.46
N ASP A 52 10.83 -14.48 -2.93
CA ASP A 52 11.73 -15.13 -1.96
C ASP A 52 12.07 -14.24 -0.76
N GLY A 53 11.07 -13.50 -0.24
CA GLY A 53 11.22 -12.62 0.92
C GLY A 53 12.08 -11.38 0.66
N LYS A 54 12.29 -11.01 -0.60
CA LYS A 54 13.01 -9.80 -0.99
C LYS A 54 12.15 -8.95 -1.91
N ALA A 55 12.28 -7.63 -1.78
CA ALA A 55 11.63 -6.64 -2.63
C ALA A 55 12.65 -5.94 -3.53
N PHE A 56 12.30 -5.77 -4.80
CA PHE A 56 13.17 -5.19 -5.81
C PHE A 56 12.43 -4.13 -6.64
N LEU A 57 13.14 -3.06 -7.02
CA LEU A 57 12.78 -2.19 -8.13
C LEU A 57 13.63 -2.56 -9.36
N ILE A 58 12.99 -2.81 -10.48
CA ILE A 58 13.63 -2.94 -11.79
C ILE A 58 13.31 -1.68 -12.58
N LYS A 59 14.36 -0.94 -12.96
CA LYS A 59 14.26 0.29 -13.77
C LYS A 59 15.48 0.41 -14.67
N ASN A 60 15.29 0.75 -15.96
CA ASN A 60 16.39 0.90 -16.93
C ASN A 60 17.32 -0.34 -16.96
N GLY A 61 16.78 -1.55 -16.83
CA GLY A 61 17.53 -2.81 -16.82
C GLY A 61 18.38 -3.06 -15.56
N LYS A 62 18.29 -2.21 -14.54
CA LYS A 62 18.93 -2.40 -13.22
C LYS A 62 17.94 -2.91 -12.22
N SER A 63 18.45 -3.63 -11.20
CA SER A 63 17.64 -4.14 -10.09
C SER A 63 18.23 -3.66 -8.77
N ASP A 64 17.44 -2.93 -8.02
CA ASP A 64 17.80 -2.39 -6.70
C ASP A 64 16.93 -3.04 -5.61
N ILE A 65 17.55 -3.42 -4.47
CA ILE A 65 16.82 -3.95 -3.32
C ILE A 65 16.10 -2.81 -2.62
N LEU A 66 14.82 -3.01 -2.35
CA LEU A 66 13.97 -2.04 -1.68
C LEU A 66 14.02 -2.18 -0.16
N ARG A 67 13.88 -1.05 0.52
CA ARG A 67 13.67 -0.97 1.97
C ARG A 67 12.75 0.20 2.28
N THR A 68 11.83 -0.02 3.21
CA THR A 68 11.01 1.04 3.79
C THR A 68 11.86 2.06 4.55
N SER A 69 11.30 3.22 4.85
CA SER A 69 11.96 4.23 5.68
C SER A 69 12.04 3.80 7.15
N ASN A 70 12.83 4.53 7.94
CA ASN A 70 12.92 4.34 9.39
C ASN A 70 11.97 5.25 10.19
N CYS A 71 10.89 5.76 9.58
CA CYS A 71 9.90 6.60 10.26
C CYS A 71 9.19 5.81 11.35
N GLN A 72 9.19 6.31 12.60
CA GLN A 72 8.65 5.63 13.77
C GLN A 72 7.45 6.34 14.40
N SER A 73 7.08 7.54 13.91
CA SER A 73 5.99 8.31 14.53
C SER A 73 5.13 9.03 13.51
N LEU A 74 3.83 9.17 13.81
CA LEU A 74 2.86 9.82 12.92
C LEU A 74 3.25 11.27 12.61
N ASN A 75 3.71 12.04 13.60
CA ASN A 75 4.06 13.44 13.42
C ASN A 75 5.27 13.69 12.51
N GLU A 76 6.02 12.66 12.15
CA GLU A 76 7.10 12.71 11.17
C GLU A 76 6.73 12.06 9.83
N ALA A 77 5.60 11.34 9.79
CA ALA A 77 5.22 10.50 8.67
C ALA A 77 4.72 11.28 7.44
N ARG A 78 5.00 10.70 6.28
CA ARG A 78 4.42 11.06 4.97
C ARG A 78 3.27 10.09 4.69
N LEU A 79 2.03 10.59 4.76
CA LEU A 79 0.81 9.83 4.50
C LEU A 79 0.43 9.88 3.02
N GLY A 80 0.18 8.71 2.43
CA GLY A 80 -0.46 8.55 1.14
C GLY A 80 -1.86 7.97 1.24
N PHE A 81 -2.75 8.40 0.36
CA PHE A 81 -4.07 7.82 0.16
C PHE A 81 -4.55 8.13 -1.27
N THR A 82 -5.40 7.30 -1.82
CA THR A 82 -5.86 7.51 -3.21
C THR A 82 -6.87 8.65 -3.30
N SER A 83 -7.95 8.60 -2.57
CA SER A 83 -8.98 9.64 -2.63
C SER A 83 -9.82 9.65 -1.34
N TYR A 84 -10.22 10.84 -0.89
CA TYR A 84 -11.05 10.98 0.31
C TYR A 84 -12.43 10.31 0.16
N ASP A 85 -12.97 10.23 -1.06
CA ASP A 85 -14.25 9.58 -1.34
C ASP A 85 -14.22 8.03 -1.26
N MET A 86 -13.06 7.42 -1.02
CA MET A 86 -12.93 6.01 -0.66
C MET A 86 -13.50 5.73 0.74
N PHE A 87 -13.47 6.70 1.64
CA PHE A 87 -14.01 6.61 2.99
C PHE A 87 -15.52 6.85 2.95
N LYS A 88 -16.29 5.77 2.72
CA LYS A 88 -17.71 5.82 2.34
C LYS A 88 -18.63 6.27 3.48
N THR A 89 -18.29 5.91 4.72
CA THR A 89 -19.11 6.28 5.88
C THR A 89 -18.55 7.49 6.60
N ARG A 90 -19.42 8.21 7.33
CA ARG A 90 -18.95 9.30 8.20
C ARG A 90 -17.95 8.81 9.24
N ASN A 91 -18.13 7.59 9.72
CA ASN A 91 -17.21 6.97 10.67
C ASN A 91 -15.82 6.75 10.05
N ASP A 92 -15.74 6.19 8.83
CA ASP A 92 -14.45 5.99 8.12
C ASP A 92 -13.73 7.32 7.91
N GLN A 93 -14.47 8.39 7.55
CA GLN A 93 -13.92 9.73 7.39
C GLN A 93 -13.33 10.26 8.70
N LEU A 94 -14.04 10.15 9.82
CA LEU A 94 -13.56 10.60 11.13
C LEU A 94 -12.32 9.82 11.58
N ILE A 95 -12.29 8.51 11.30
CA ILE A 95 -11.13 7.66 11.58
C ILE A 95 -9.93 8.13 10.75
N PHE A 96 -10.11 8.31 9.45
CA PHE A 96 -9.06 8.81 8.57
C PHE A 96 -8.56 10.20 9.00
N ASP A 97 -9.48 11.15 9.25
CA ASP A 97 -9.16 12.52 9.65
C ASP A 97 -8.30 12.53 10.93
N SER A 98 -8.56 11.61 11.88
CA SER A 98 -7.78 11.52 13.13
C SER A 98 -6.30 11.18 12.93
N ILE A 99 -5.94 10.50 11.85
CA ILE A 99 -4.53 10.26 11.47
C ILE A 99 -4.04 11.39 10.57
N TYR A 100 -4.87 11.84 9.62
CA TYR A 100 -4.54 12.90 8.67
C TYR A 100 -4.06 14.18 9.37
N ASP A 101 -4.68 14.55 10.49
CA ASP A 101 -4.33 15.76 11.27
C ASP A 101 -3.03 15.61 12.08
N GLN A 102 -2.49 14.40 12.22
CA GLN A 102 -1.28 14.15 13.03
C GLN A 102 -0.01 14.00 12.19
N VAL A 103 -0.15 13.76 10.88
CA VAL A 103 1.03 13.47 10.04
C VAL A 103 1.71 14.74 9.52
N LYS A 104 2.98 14.63 9.19
CA LYS A 104 3.81 15.75 8.71
C LYS A 104 3.46 16.23 7.32
N ILE A 105 3.18 15.30 6.40
CA ILE A 105 2.89 15.57 4.99
C ILE A 105 1.81 14.61 4.53
N THR A 106 0.88 15.10 3.71
CA THR A 106 -0.16 14.29 3.07
C THR A 106 -0.07 14.40 1.54
N ARG A 107 -0.32 13.28 0.86
CA ARG A 107 -0.42 13.20 -0.60
C ARG A 107 -1.60 12.32 -0.98
N SER A 108 -2.34 12.72 -2.02
CA SER A 108 -3.46 11.95 -2.57
C SER A 108 -3.23 11.64 -4.05
N GLY A 109 -3.98 10.67 -4.58
CA GLY A 109 -4.02 10.35 -6.01
C GLY A 109 -2.87 9.47 -6.50
N GLY A 110 -2.34 8.60 -5.65
CA GLY A 110 -1.21 7.74 -6.02
C GLY A 110 -1.55 6.30 -6.34
N ASP A 111 -2.76 5.86 -5.99
CA ASP A 111 -3.22 4.49 -6.23
C ASP A 111 -2.12 3.46 -5.80
N CYS A 112 -1.91 2.38 -6.51
CA CYS A 112 -0.86 1.38 -6.21
C CYS A 112 0.57 1.97 -6.17
N TYR A 113 0.81 3.11 -6.82
CA TYR A 113 2.14 3.73 -6.83
C TYR A 113 2.58 4.18 -5.44
N PHE A 114 1.66 4.59 -4.57
CA PHE A 114 2.02 4.96 -3.20
C PHE A 114 2.55 3.78 -2.38
N TYR A 115 2.05 2.57 -2.60
CA TYR A 115 2.63 1.36 -1.99
C TYR A 115 4.03 1.06 -2.52
N SER A 116 4.27 1.27 -3.82
CA SER A 116 5.61 1.19 -4.41
C SER A 116 6.57 2.22 -3.79
N LEU A 117 6.10 3.44 -3.56
CA LEU A 117 6.87 4.49 -2.88
C LEU A 117 7.11 4.18 -1.39
N LEU A 118 6.16 3.53 -0.70
CA LEU A 118 6.35 3.07 0.67
C LEU A 118 7.44 1.99 0.73
N ALA A 119 7.38 0.99 -0.14
CA ALA A 119 8.41 -0.05 -0.24
C ALA A 119 9.80 0.51 -0.55
N SER A 120 9.86 1.69 -1.22
CA SER A 120 11.11 2.39 -1.57
C SER A 120 11.56 3.42 -0.53
N GLY A 121 10.84 3.57 0.60
CA GLY A 121 11.18 4.52 1.67
C GLY A 121 10.82 5.98 1.38
N HIS A 122 9.99 6.25 0.36
CA HIS A 122 9.55 7.60 0.00
C HIS A 122 8.21 8.01 0.62
N MET A 123 7.38 7.03 1.00
CA MET A 123 6.18 7.20 1.83
C MET A 123 6.36 6.42 3.11
N ASP A 124 5.65 6.80 4.17
CA ASP A 124 5.80 6.18 5.48
C ASP A 124 4.55 5.44 5.93
N ILE A 125 3.38 5.92 5.54
CA ILE A 125 2.09 5.30 5.85
C ILE A 125 1.12 5.48 4.69
N ILE A 126 0.37 4.43 4.36
CA ILE A 126 -0.72 4.46 3.38
C ILE A 126 -1.98 4.02 4.09
N ILE A 127 -3.07 4.77 3.92
CA ILE A 127 -4.38 4.46 4.49
C ILE A 127 -5.41 4.50 3.37
N GLU A 128 -6.10 3.38 3.18
CA GLU A 128 -7.12 3.25 2.15
C GLU A 128 -8.32 2.44 2.66
N SER A 129 -9.42 2.54 1.95
CA SER A 129 -10.66 1.81 2.23
C SER A 129 -11.30 1.32 0.95
N SER A 130 -12.17 0.31 1.06
CA SER A 130 -12.95 -0.24 -0.06
C SER A 130 -12.11 -0.97 -1.13
N LEU A 131 -10.90 -1.43 -0.79
CA LEU A 131 -10.05 -2.21 -1.67
C LEU A 131 -10.61 -3.62 -1.91
N GLN A 132 -10.31 -4.18 -3.07
CA GLN A 132 -10.62 -5.55 -3.45
C GLN A 132 -9.38 -6.46 -3.28
N PRO A 133 -9.53 -7.79 -3.26
CA PRO A 133 -8.38 -8.69 -3.16
C PRO A 133 -7.34 -8.51 -4.28
N TYR A 134 -7.76 -8.19 -5.50
CA TYR A 134 -6.85 -7.97 -6.62
C TYR A 134 -6.05 -6.66 -6.51
N ASP A 135 -6.52 -5.68 -5.70
CA ASP A 135 -5.79 -4.45 -5.42
C ASP A 135 -4.66 -4.67 -4.41
N ILE A 136 -4.72 -5.73 -3.58
CA ILE A 136 -3.84 -5.83 -2.41
C ILE A 136 -2.91 -7.06 -2.39
N VAL A 137 -3.32 -8.19 -3.01
CA VAL A 137 -2.55 -9.45 -2.93
C VAL A 137 -1.14 -9.33 -3.50
N ALA A 138 -0.93 -8.51 -4.52
CA ALA A 138 0.41 -8.22 -5.05
C ALA A 138 1.24 -7.30 -4.14
N ILE A 139 0.58 -6.41 -3.42
CA ILE A 139 1.18 -5.37 -2.58
C ILE A 139 1.70 -5.95 -1.26
N ILE A 140 0.95 -6.86 -0.63
CA ILE A 140 1.30 -7.45 0.68
C ILE A 140 2.74 -7.97 0.70
N PRO A 141 3.16 -8.90 -0.17
CA PRO A 141 4.52 -9.42 -0.15
C PRO A 141 5.57 -8.36 -0.47
N LEU A 142 5.25 -7.32 -1.25
CA LEU A 142 6.17 -6.22 -1.54
C LEU A 142 6.47 -5.40 -0.29
N ILE A 143 5.44 -5.01 0.46
CA ILE A 143 5.58 -4.22 1.68
C ILE A 143 6.33 -5.02 2.75
N GLU A 144 5.93 -6.28 3.01
CA GLU A 144 6.56 -7.14 3.99
C GLU A 144 8.05 -7.42 3.65
N ALA A 145 8.35 -7.73 2.38
CA ALA A 145 9.72 -8.02 1.94
C ALA A 145 10.63 -6.77 1.94
N ALA A 146 10.06 -5.57 1.84
CA ALA A 146 10.79 -4.31 2.01
C ALA A 146 11.02 -3.94 3.49
N GLY A 147 10.43 -4.68 4.45
CA GLY A 147 10.54 -4.44 5.89
C GLY A 147 9.41 -3.63 6.49
N GLY A 148 8.35 -3.36 5.73
CA GLY A 148 7.13 -2.68 6.19
C GLY A 148 6.11 -3.62 6.81
N PHE A 149 5.00 -3.04 7.26
CA PHE A 149 3.87 -3.71 7.91
C PHE A 149 2.58 -3.34 7.20
N ILE A 150 1.70 -4.32 7.04
CA ILE A 150 0.40 -4.12 6.37
C ILE A 150 -0.68 -4.97 7.04
N SER A 151 -1.83 -4.37 7.31
CA SER A 151 -2.99 -5.05 7.90
C SER A 151 -4.30 -4.38 7.50
N SER A 152 -5.43 -5.00 7.83
CA SER A 152 -6.70 -4.29 7.92
C SER A 152 -6.69 -3.29 9.10
N TRP A 153 -7.61 -2.32 9.10
CA TRP A 153 -7.68 -1.29 10.17
C TRP A 153 -7.92 -1.87 11.56
N ASP A 154 -8.47 -3.06 11.69
CA ASP A 154 -8.63 -3.76 12.96
C ASP A 154 -7.38 -4.55 13.38
N GLY A 155 -6.31 -4.52 12.56
CA GLY A 155 -5.06 -5.25 12.77
C GLY A 155 -5.14 -6.71 12.34
N GLY A 156 -6.19 -7.10 11.60
CA GLY A 156 -6.36 -8.42 11.01
C GLY A 156 -5.61 -8.60 9.69
N SER A 157 -5.90 -9.73 9.03
CA SER A 157 -5.30 -10.05 7.73
C SER A 157 -5.80 -9.10 6.62
N PRO A 158 -4.90 -8.53 5.80
CA PRO A 158 -5.25 -7.67 4.68
C PRO A 158 -5.68 -8.42 3.41
N ASN A 159 -5.58 -9.76 3.36
CA ASN A 159 -5.66 -10.57 2.14
C ASN A 159 -6.96 -10.44 1.35
N ARG A 160 -8.03 -9.99 1.98
CA ARG A 160 -9.35 -9.85 1.34
C ARG A 160 -9.71 -8.40 1.00
N GLY A 161 -8.75 -7.50 1.11
CA GLY A 161 -9.00 -6.08 0.88
C GLY A 161 -9.78 -5.42 2.01
N GLY A 162 -10.65 -4.48 1.69
CA GLY A 162 -11.40 -3.68 2.65
C GLY A 162 -10.65 -2.41 3.04
N SER A 163 -10.63 -2.09 4.34
CA SER A 163 -9.92 -0.94 4.88
C SER A 163 -8.53 -1.36 5.33
N ILE A 164 -7.50 -0.80 4.69
CA ILE A 164 -6.10 -1.23 4.80
C ILE A 164 -5.24 -0.09 5.33
N VAL A 165 -4.24 -0.46 6.14
CA VAL A 165 -3.13 0.39 6.53
C VAL A 165 -1.82 -0.32 6.26
N ALA A 166 -0.89 0.37 5.57
CA ALA A 166 0.49 -0.07 5.37
C ALA A 166 1.44 0.98 5.94
N SER A 167 2.52 0.54 6.59
CA SER A 167 3.44 1.42 7.32
C SER A 167 4.89 1.00 7.16
N ALA A 168 5.80 1.95 7.21
CA ALA A 168 7.23 1.74 7.02
C ALA A 168 7.89 0.99 8.19
N SER A 169 7.35 1.07 9.41
CA SER A 169 7.89 0.44 10.60
C SER A 169 6.78 -0.10 11.50
N GLN A 170 7.14 -1.01 12.41
CA GLN A 170 6.21 -1.59 13.38
C GLN A 170 5.68 -0.53 14.36
N ASP A 171 6.54 0.38 14.81
CA ASP A 171 6.14 1.41 15.76
C ASP A 171 5.11 2.36 15.16
N LEU A 172 5.32 2.79 13.91
CA LEU A 172 4.36 3.61 13.17
C LEU A 172 3.05 2.85 12.91
N HIS A 173 3.14 1.56 12.56
CA HIS A 173 1.98 0.70 12.33
C HIS A 173 1.14 0.54 13.59
N SER A 174 1.78 0.30 14.75
CA SER A 174 1.09 0.17 16.03
C SER A 174 0.34 1.43 16.42
N GLN A 175 0.97 2.62 16.27
CA GLN A 175 0.31 3.91 16.53
C GLN A 175 -0.93 4.11 15.63
N ALA A 176 -0.82 3.78 14.35
CA ALA A 176 -1.95 3.87 13.42
C ALA A 176 -3.08 2.91 13.81
N ILE A 177 -2.77 1.65 14.11
CA ILE A 177 -3.75 0.65 14.53
C ILE A 177 -4.46 1.05 15.83
N ASP A 178 -3.75 1.62 16.79
CA ASP A 178 -4.35 2.06 18.06
C ASP A 178 -5.41 3.14 17.82
N ILE A 179 -5.18 4.04 16.86
CA ILE A 179 -6.17 5.05 16.47
C ILE A 179 -7.32 4.40 15.71
N LEU A 180 -7.02 3.61 14.68
CA LEU A 180 -8.01 2.99 13.78
C LEU A 180 -9.01 2.08 14.53
N LYS A 181 -8.57 1.39 15.58
CA LYS A 181 -9.41 0.48 16.38
C LYS A 181 -10.33 1.21 17.38
N ASN A 182 -9.97 2.40 17.82
CA ASN A 182 -10.68 3.10 18.89
C ASN A 182 -11.97 3.81 18.45
N PHE A 183 -12.26 3.85 17.16
CA PHE A 183 -13.47 4.42 16.57
C PHE A 183 -14.55 3.35 16.28
N LYS A 184 -14.82 2.48 17.25
CA LYS A 184 -15.96 1.54 17.18
C LYS A 184 -17.22 2.18 17.74
#